data_8f6109b277569771dc60672b2a04d38d
#
_entry.id   8f6109b277569771dc60672b2a04d38d
#
_cell.length_a   1.000
_cell.length_b   1.000
_cell.length_c   1.000
_cell.angle_alpha   90.00
_cell.angle_beta   90.00
_cell.angle_gamma   90.00
#
_symmetry.space_group_name_H-M   'P 1'
#
loop_
_entity.id
_entity.type
_entity.pdbx_description
1 polymer ?
#
loop_
_entity_poly.entity_id
_entity_poly.type
_entity_poly.pdbx_seq_one_letter_code
_entity_poly.pdbx_strand_id
1 'polypeptide(L)'
;GITNAQDVDFVCSGSCDYLQGAAFAFVLGVDALGAVPPLKESHVEMDAAWALYESILKIRMGHADSALVYGFGTSSPGELPIVLSQQLDPYYLAPQWVDTISLAAMQARLMLDQGLITERDMAEVVARSRRNALNNPYAQLKGDVSADDVLAEETYLSPLRRSDCCPVSDGASAAIICTVEKAKEWGVPYAVISGIDHIIESHNPGMRDLTDSVSTRKAAERAGMGDGKVDVAELYAPFSHQEIILTRALGLGDDTSVNPSGGVLAGNLMMASGLSRIGEVFNRIVAGEVERGIAHTTSGPCLQHNLVTVLEKGEAA
;
A
#
# COMPACT_ATOMS: atom_id res chain seq x y z
N GLY A 1 7.61 6.16 27.63
CA GLY A 1 7.14 5.90 26.26
C GLY A 1 7.14 7.19 25.43
N ILE A 2 7.00 7.06 24.13
CA ILE A 2 6.89 8.21 23.23
C ILE A 2 5.54 8.88 23.44
N THR A 3 5.54 10.16 23.73
CA THR A 3 4.34 10.96 23.96
C THR A 3 4.21 12.13 22.99
N ASN A 4 5.33 12.55 22.39
CA ASN A 4 5.39 13.68 21.46
C ASN A 4 6.30 13.37 20.26
N ALA A 5 6.13 14.12 19.17
CA ALA A 5 6.99 14.02 17.99
C ALA A 5 8.46 14.36 18.30
N GLN A 6 8.72 15.14 19.36
CA GLN A 6 10.05 15.49 19.84
C GLN A 6 10.79 14.35 20.55
N ASP A 7 10.09 13.27 20.89
CA ASP A 7 10.69 12.08 21.54
C ASP A 7 11.41 11.18 20.50
N VAL A 8 11.28 11.49 19.20
CA VAL A 8 12.00 10.82 18.10
C VAL A 8 13.01 11.77 17.47
N ASP A 9 14.06 11.20 16.84
CA ASP A 9 15.14 11.99 16.27
C ASP A 9 14.81 12.62 14.92
N PHE A 10 13.84 12.05 14.20
CA PHE A 10 13.48 12.42 12.84
C PHE A 10 11.98 12.19 12.59
N VAL A 11 11.42 13.03 11.75
CA VAL A 11 10.02 12.90 11.28
C VAL A 11 10.02 12.86 9.76
N CYS A 12 9.28 11.95 9.17
CA CYS A 12 9.12 11.88 7.72
C CYS A 12 7.66 11.66 7.36
N SER A 13 7.14 12.52 6.49
CA SER A 13 5.76 12.43 6.02
C SER A 13 5.66 11.99 4.56
N GLY A 14 4.53 11.37 4.22
CA GLY A 14 4.15 11.06 2.84
C GLY A 14 2.78 11.65 2.54
N SER A 15 2.68 12.41 1.46
CA SER A 15 1.41 12.89 0.91
C SER A 15 1.55 13.24 -0.57
N CYS A 16 0.49 13.75 -1.18
CA CYS A 16 0.53 14.24 -2.55
C CYS A 16 -0.31 15.51 -2.66
N ASP A 17 0.31 16.62 -3.02
CA ASP A 17 -0.32 17.93 -3.13
C ASP A 17 -1.55 17.90 -4.03
N TYR A 18 -1.44 17.26 -5.20
CA TYR A 18 -2.58 17.15 -6.14
C TYR A 18 -3.77 16.37 -5.57
N LEU A 19 -3.50 15.33 -4.79
CA LEU A 19 -4.56 14.53 -4.16
C LEU A 19 -5.16 15.21 -2.93
N GLN A 20 -4.40 16.10 -2.29
CA GLN A 20 -4.90 16.94 -1.18
C GLN A 20 -5.61 18.21 -1.67
N GLY A 21 -5.43 18.56 -2.92
CA GLY A 21 -5.99 19.79 -3.51
C GLY A 21 -5.35 21.09 -3.01
N ALA A 22 -4.17 21.03 -2.41
CA ALA A 22 -3.44 22.17 -1.88
C ALA A 22 -1.94 21.98 -2.05
N ALA A 23 -1.26 23.02 -2.54
CA ALA A 23 0.20 23.04 -2.59
C ALA A 23 0.78 23.04 -1.17
N PHE A 24 1.92 22.37 -1.00
CA PHE A 24 2.58 22.23 0.29
C PHE A 24 1.70 21.58 1.36
N ALA A 25 0.92 20.58 0.99
CA ALA A 25 -0.02 19.90 1.88
C ALA A 25 0.65 19.33 3.15
N PHE A 26 1.95 18.97 3.08
CA PHE A 26 2.72 18.49 4.23
C PHE A 26 2.77 19.49 5.40
N VAL A 27 2.64 20.79 5.15
CA VAL A 27 2.63 21.83 6.21
C VAL A 27 1.48 21.60 7.20
N LEU A 28 0.35 21.06 6.74
CA LEU A 28 -0.78 20.71 7.62
C LEU A 28 -0.38 19.63 8.63
N GLY A 29 0.45 18.67 8.21
CA GLY A 29 0.98 17.64 9.09
C GLY A 29 1.98 18.19 10.10
N VAL A 30 2.87 19.10 9.68
CA VAL A 30 3.86 19.74 10.56
C VAL A 30 3.19 20.54 11.67
N ASP A 31 2.11 21.26 11.34
CA ASP A 31 1.33 22.00 12.33
C ASP A 31 0.67 21.06 13.36
N ALA A 32 0.12 19.93 12.89
CA ALA A 32 -0.46 18.91 13.77
C ALA A 32 0.58 18.23 14.69
N LEU A 33 1.84 18.13 14.27
CA LEU A 33 2.95 17.60 15.08
C LEU A 33 3.39 18.55 16.21
N GLY A 34 3.01 19.82 16.13
CA GLY A 34 3.44 20.81 17.09
C GLY A 34 4.95 21.01 17.12
N ALA A 35 5.56 21.40 15.98
CA ALA A 35 7.02 21.50 15.79
C ALA A 35 7.70 22.58 16.66
N VAL A 36 7.35 22.68 17.92
CA VAL A 36 7.95 23.55 18.96
C VAL A 36 8.20 22.70 20.20
N PRO A 37 9.47 22.44 20.57
CA PRO A 37 10.71 22.92 19.96
C PRO A 37 10.94 22.42 18.52
N PRO A 38 11.88 23.03 17.77
CA PRO A 38 12.20 22.61 16.39
C PRO A 38 12.61 21.13 16.32
N LEU A 39 12.13 20.42 15.27
CA LEU A 39 12.45 19.03 15.00
C LEU A 39 13.06 18.86 13.59
N LYS A 40 13.72 17.73 13.34
CA LYS A 40 14.21 17.37 12.02
C LYS A 40 13.07 16.73 11.23
N GLU A 41 12.70 17.32 10.11
CA GLU A 41 11.59 16.86 9.28
C GLU A 41 12.02 16.73 7.82
N SER A 42 11.37 15.80 7.11
CA SER A 42 11.44 15.64 5.67
C SER A 42 10.10 15.17 5.13
N HIS A 43 9.89 15.38 3.84
CA HIS A 43 8.66 15.00 3.15
C HIS A 43 8.93 14.22 1.86
N VAL A 44 8.08 13.26 1.57
CA VAL A 44 8.07 12.49 0.32
C VAL A 44 6.74 12.71 -0.38
N GLU A 45 6.76 13.20 -1.62
CA GLU A 45 5.57 13.39 -2.46
C GLU A 45 5.09 12.04 -3.04
N MET A 46 4.82 11.09 -2.15
CA MET A 46 4.36 9.71 -2.41
C MET A 46 3.63 9.15 -1.18
N ASP A 47 3.23 7.87 -1.27
CA ASP A 47 2.71 7.13 -0.10
C ASP A 47 3.74 7.08 1.04
N ALA A 48 3.26 7.13 2.28
CA ALA A 48 4.09 7.09 3.47
C ALA A 48 4.95 5.81 3.61
N ALA A 49 4.71 4.76 2.83
CA ALA A 49 5.63 3.62 2.75
C ALA A 49 6.99 4.02 2.16
N TRP A 50 7.05 4.99 1.25
CA TRP A 50 8.31 5.57 0.77
C TRP A 50 8.95 6.49 1.81
N ALA A 51 8.14 7.23 2.58
CA ALA A 51 8.65 7.99 3.73
C ALA A 51 9.27 7.07 4.79
N LEU A 52 8.70 5.87 4.98
CA LEU A 52 9.29 4.83 5.84
C LEU A 52 10.61 4.32 5.27
N TYR A 53 10.69 4.07 3.96
CA TYR A 53 11.94 3.68 3.29
C TYR A 53 13.05 4.72 3.51
N GLU A 54 12.76 6.01 3.27
CA GLU A 54 13.72 7.11 3.51
C GLU A 54 14.16 7.20 4.98
N SER A 55 13.24 6.99 5.90
CA SER A 55 13.53 7.00 7.34
C SER A 55 14.43 5.82 7.74
N ILE A 56 14.22 4.64 7.17
CA ILE A 56 15.10 3.47 7.37
C ILE A 56 16.52 3.78 6.89
N LEU A 57 16.67 4.43 5.73
CA LEU A 57 17.99 4.84 5.24
C LEU A 57 18.68 5.78 6.22
N LYS A 58 17.96 6.77 6.78
CA LYS A 58 18.50 7.68 7.81
C LYS A 58 18.99 6.93 9.06
N ILE A 59 18.22 5.96 9.53
CA ILE A 59 18.58 5.14 10.68
C ILE A 59 19.81 4.27 10.35
N ARG A 60 19.81 3.57 9.21
CA ARG A 60 20.94 2.73 8.77
C ARG A 60 22.25 3.51 8.57
N MET A 61 22.15 4.79 8.20
CA MET A 61 23.30 5.69 8.06
C MET A 61 23.76 6.30 9.41
N GLY A 62 23.10 6.02 10.52
CA GLY A 62 23.41 6.57 11.83
C GLY A 62 23.06 8.05 11.97
N HIS A 63 22.16 8.57 11.16
CA HIS A 63 21.71 9.97 11.25
C HIS A 63 20.56 10.15 12.25
N ALA A 64 19.89 9.07 12.63
CA ALA A 64 18.81 8.99 13.60
C ALA A 64 18.77 7.57 14.18
N ASP A 65 18.32 7.40 15.42
CA ASP A 65 18.04 6.11 16.04
C ASP A 65 16.55 5.79 16.05
N SER A 66 15.72 6.81 15.83
CA SER A 66 14.27 6.71 15.79
C SER A 66 13.63 7.70 14.84
N ALA A 67 12.50 7.33 14.24
CA ALA A 67 11.73 8.21 13.39
C ALA A 67 10.22 8.00 13.54
N LEU A 68 9.45 9.08 13.48
CA LEU A 68 8.02 9.06 13.25
C LEU A 68 7.78 9.16 11.74
N VAL A 69 7.07 8.18 11.20
CA VAL A 69 6.62 8.17 9.81
C VAL A 69 5.11 8.28 9.78
N TYR A 70 4.57 9.16 8.96
CA TYR A 70 3.12 9.28 8.81
C TYR A 70 2.73 9.65 7.40
N GLY A 71 1.49 9.35 7.05
CA GLY A 71 0.87 9.78 5.80
C GLY A 71 -0.61 10.01 5.98
N PHE A 72 -1.17 10.82 5.10
CA PHE A 72 -2.58 11.15 5.12
C PHE A 72 -3.10 11.34 3.69
N GLY A 73 -4.40 11.15 3.53
CA GLY A 73 -5.13 11.37 2.30
C GLY A 73 -6.51 11.95 2.60
N THR A 74 -6.88 13.01 1.88
CA THR A 74 -8.20 13.65 1.91
C THR A 74 -8.72 13.85 0.49
N SER A 75 -8.72 12.76 -0.29
CA SER A 75 -8.98 12.80 -1.74
C SER A 75 -10.47 12.75 -2.09
N SER A 76 -11.35 12.45 -1.13
CA SER A 76 -12.79 12.28 -1.39
C SER A 76 -13.51 13.53 -1.93
N PRO A 77 -13.12 14.77 -1.59
CA PRO A 77 -13.78 15.98 -2.12
C PRO A 77 -13.39 16.31 -3.57
N GLY A 78 -12.33 15.68 -4.11
CA GLY A 78 -11.74 16.01 -5.41
C GLY A 78 -12.29 15.20 -6.58
N GLU A 79 -12.01 15.68 -7.79
CA GLU A 79 -12.24 14.97 -9.05
C GLU A 79 -11.08 14.00 -9.32
N LEU A 80 -11.01 12.92 -8.55
CA LEU A 80 -9.89 11.98 -8.54
C LEU A 80 -9.51 11.44 -9.93
N PRO A 81 -10.44 11.07 -10.83
CA PRO A 81 -10.08 10.62 -12.18
C PRO A 81 -9.29 11.67 -12.95
N ILE A 82 -9.63 12.95 -12.83
CA ILE A 82 -8.93 14.06 -13.48
C ILE A 82 -7.53 14.20 -12.91
N VAL A 83 -7.41 14.21 -11.58
CA VAL A 83 -6.12 14.33 -10.90
C VAL A 83 -5.18 13.17 -11.28
N LEU A 84 -5.68 11.94 -11.25
CA LEU A 84 -4.87 10.76 -11.59
C LEU A 84 -4.49 10.71 -13.07
N SER A 85 -5.28 11.28 -13.97
CA SER A 85 -4.92 11.36 -15.39
C SER A 85 -3.68 12.23 -15.65
N GLN A 86 -3.38 13.18 -14.75
CA GLN A 86 -2.18 14.02 -14.83
C GLN A 86 -0.88 13.25 -14.57
N GLN A 87 -0.95 12.05 -13.99
CA GLN A 87 0.21 11.16 -13.83
C GLN A 87 0.62 10.48 -15.15
N LEU A 88 -0.25 10.53 -16.16
CA LEU A 88 0.00 9.88 -17.45
C LEU A 88 0.97 10.69 -18.29
N ASP A 89 1.60 10.02 -19.24
CA ASP A 89 2.42 10.67 -20.25
C ASP A 89 1.65 11.80 -20.92
N PRO A 90 2.16 13.06 -20.86
CA PRO A 90 1.40 14.22 -21.34
C PRO A 90 1.27 14.30 -22.86
N TYR A 91 2.08 13.55 -23.62
CA TYR A 91 2.13 13.63 -25.08
C TYR A 91 1.30 12.53 -25.76
N TYR A 92 1.25 11.33 -25.20
CA TYR A 92 0.63 10.17 -25.83
C TYR A 92 -0.62 9.66 -25.12
N LEU A 93 -0.63 9.67 -23.78
CA LEU A 93 -1.70 9.07 -22.99
C LEU A 93 -2.69 10.11 -22.47
N ALA A 94 -2.22 11.18 -21.85
CA ALA A 94 -3.10 12.22 -21.31
C ALA A 94 -4.04 12.84 -22.36
N PRO A 95 -3.63 13.07 -23.63
CA PRO A 95 -4.52 13.58 -24.67
C PRO A 95 -5.68 12.65 -25.03
N GLN A 96 -5.59 11.36 -24.67
CA GLN A 96 -6.65 10.38 -24.92
C GLN A 96 -7.69 10.36 -23.80
N TRP A 97 -7.51 11.13 -22.73
CA TRP A 97 -8.38 11.19 -21.56
C TRP A 97 -8.61 9.83 -20.89
N VAL A 98 -7.63 8.95 -20.98
CA VAL A 98 -7.66 7.64 -20.32
C VAL A 98 -7.41 7.85 -18.83
N ASP A 99 -8.35 7.47 -17.99
CA ASP A 99 -8.18 7.52 -16.54
C ASP A 99 -7.58 6.21 -15.99
N THR A 100 -7.28 6.19 -14.70
CA THR A 100 -6.70 5.04 -14.03
C THR A 100 -7.63 3.81 -14.07
N ILE A 101 -8.95 4.00 -14.01
CA ILE A 101 -9.93 2.89 -14.08
C ILE A 101 -9.95 2.31 -15.48
N SER A 102 -9.89 3.16 -16.52
CA SER A 102 -9.81 2.73 -17.91
C SER A 102 -8.56 1.90 -18.18
N LEU A 103 -7.40 2.33 -17.67
CA LEU A 103 -6.15 1.56 -17.79
C LEU A 103 -6.24 0.22 -17.03
N ALA A 104 -6.83 0.20 -15.84
CA ALA A 104 -7.05 -1.03 -15.10
C ALA A 104 -8.04 -1.98 -15.81
N ALA A 105 -9.08 -1.43 -16.44
CA ALA A 105 -10.02 -2.22 -17.23
C ALA A 105 -9.34 -2.85 -18.47
N MET A 106 -8.46 -2.12 -19.14
CA MET A 106 -7.63 -2.65 -20.23
C MET A 106 -6.69 -3.76 -19.73
N GLN A 107 -6.07 -3.57 -18.56
CA GLN A 107 -5.23 -4.59 -17.93
C GLN A 107 -6.03 -5.87 -17.62
N ALA A 108 -7.21 -5.72 -16.99
CA ALA A 108 -8.09 -6.85 -16.70
C ALA A 108 -8.57 -7.56 -17.98
N ARG A 109 -8.96 -6.80 -19.03
CA ARG A 109 -9.36 -7.35 -20.33
C ARG A 109 -8.24 -8.18 -20.94
N LEU A 110 -7.01 -7.67 -20.93
CA LEU A 110 -5.85 -8.38 -21.44
C LEU A 110 -5.65 -9.73 -20.73
N MET A 111 -5.79 -9.77 -19.41
CA MET A 111 -5.68 -11.01 -18.64
C MET A 111 -6.79 -12.01 -18.95
N LEU A 112 -8.03 -11.54 -19.11
CA LEU A 112 -9.18 -12.37 -19.47
C LEU A 112 -9.03 -12.95 -20.89
N ASP A 113 -8.63 -12.12 -21.87
CA ASP A 113 -8.46 -12.54 -23.28
C ASP A 113 -7.34 -13.56 -23.45
N GLN A 114 -6.32 -13.50 -22.59
CA GLN A 114 -5.23 -14.51 -22.53
C GLN A 114 -5.61 -15.74 -21.70
N GLY A 115 -6.78 -15.78 -21.07
CA GLY A 115 -7.20 -16.89 -20.22
C GLY A 115 -6.37 -17.04 -18.94
N LEU A 116 -5.72 -15.98 -18.48
CA LEU A 116 -4.91 -15.98 -17.27
C LEU A 116 -5.76 -15.90 -16.00
N ILE A 117 -6.95 -15.31 -16.11
CA ILE A 117 -7.97 -15.20 -15.07
C ILE A 117 -9.35 -15.34 -15.67
N THR A 118 -10.34 -15.53 -14.82
CA THR A 118 -11.77 -15.45 -15.13
C THR A 118 -12.42 -14.28 -14.36
N GLU A 119 -13.62 -13.89 -14.78
CA GLU A 119 -14.40 -12.91 -14.00
C GLU A 119 -14.75 -13.43 -12.60
N ARG A 120 -14.86 -14.77 -12.46
CA ARG A 120 -15.10 -15.41 -11.16
C ARG A 120 -13.91 -15.25 -10.22
N ASP A 121 -12.68 -15.39 -10.71
CA ASP A 121 -11.47 -15.17 -9.89
C ASP A 121 -11.45 -13.74 -9.32
N MET A 122 -11.80 -12.74 -10.13
CA MET A 122 -11.92 -11.36 -9.70
C MET A 122 -13.01 -11.20 -8.63
N ALA A 123 -14.19 -11.80 -8.86
CA ALA A 123 -15.30 -11.74 -7.91
C ALA A 123 -14.96 -12.43 -6.57
N GLU A 124 -14.19 -13.50 -6.58
CA GLU A 124 -13.73 -14.19 -5.37
C GLU A 124 -12.76 -13.32 -4.55
N VAL A 125 -11.88 -12.57 -5.21
CA VAL A 125 -11.03 -11.58 -4.54
C VAL A 125 -11.88 -10.54 -3.82
N VAL A 126 -12.89 -9.98 -4.49
CA VAL A 126 -13.82 -9.00 -3.89
C VAL A 126 -14.56 -9.58 -2.69
N ALA A 127 -15.17 -10.77 -2.87
CA ALA A 127 -15.94 -11.45 -1.82
C ALA A 127 -15.07 -11.74 -0.59
N ARG A 128 -13.85 -12.22 -0.80
CA ARG A 128 -12.88 -12.44 0.28
C ARG A 128 -12.51 -11.13 0.98
N SER A 129 -12.21 -10.05 0.24
CA SER A 129 -11.93 -8.73 0.79
C SER A 129 -13.05 -8.25 1.71
N ARG A 130 -14.30 -8.33 1.27
CA ARG A 130 -15.46 -7.90 2.06
C ARG A 130 -15.62 -8.70 3.36
N ARG A 131 -15.44 -10.04 3.32
CA ARG A 131 -15.50 -10.90 4.50
C ARG A 131 -14.34 -10.64 5.46
N ASN A 132 -13.12 -10.54 4.95
CA ASN A 132 -11.95 -10.23 5.76
C ASN A 132 -12.09 -8.88 6.50
N ALA A 133 -12.71 -7.91 5.85
CA ALA A 133 -12.96 -6.59 6.41
C ALA A 133 -13.97 -6.54 7.57
N LEU A 134 -14.75 -7.60 7.81
CA LEU A 134 -15.76 -7.61 8.86
C LEU A 134 -15.20 -7.29 10.24
N ASN A 135 -14.00 -7.76 10.53
CA ASN A 135 -13.32 -7.56 11.81
C ASN A 135 -12.40 -6.32 11.82
N ASN A 136 -12.28 -5.60 10.71
CA ASN A 136 -11.46 -4.40 10.64
C ASN A 136 -12.32 -3.16 10.93
N PRO A 137 -12.10 -2.45 12.08
CA PRO A 137 -12.89 -1.26 12.42
C PRO A 137 -12.70 -0.11 11.43
N TYR A 138 -11.57 -0.05 10.74
CA TYR A 138 -11.21 1.01 9.81
C TYR A 138 -11.68 0.75 8.37
N ALA A 139 -12.20 -0.45 8.08
CA ALA A 139 -12.69 -0.78 6.74
C ALA A 139 -13.98 -0.01 6.43
N GLN A 140 -14.00 0.66 5.27
CA GLN A 140 -15.16 1.38 4.77
C GLN A 140 -16.21 0.42 4.15
N LEU A 141 -15.73 -0.57 3.39
CA LEU A 141 -16.56 -1.54 2.71
C LEU A 141 -16.35 -2.93 3.30
N LYS A 142 -17.40 -3.49 3.90
CA LYS A 142 -17.38 -4.80 4.52
C LYS A 142 -18.75 -5.47 4.44
N GLY A 143 -18.78 -6.80 4.45
CA GLY A 143 -20.02 -7.57 4.41
C GLY A 143 -19.76 -9.02 4.03
N ASP A 144 -20.75 -9.85 4.27
CA ASP A 144 -20.77 -11.23 3.79
C ASP A 144 -21.38 -11.25 2.40
N VAL A 145 -20.53 -11.07 1.40
CA VAL A 145 -20.88 -11.00 -0.02
C VAL A 145 -20.28 -12.24 -0.71
N SER A 146 -21.06 -12.91 -1.54
CA SER A 146 -20.58 -14.04 -2.35
C SER A 146 -20.00 -13.57 -3.70
N ALA A 147 -19.22 -14.43 -4.33
CA ALA A 147 -18.75 -14.16 -5.70
C ALA A 147 -19.91 -14.07 -6.71
N ASP A 148 -20.99 -14.81 -6.47
CA ASP A 148 -22.18 -14.76 -7.35
C ASP A 148 -22.92 -13.42 -7.21
N ASP A 149 -22.97 -12.83 -6.01
CA ASP A 149 -23.51 -11.47 -5.81
C ASP A 149 -22.70 -10.44 -6.58
N VAL A 150 -21.36 -10.53 -6.52
CA VAL A 150 -20.46 -9.63 -7.29
C VAL A 150 -20.66 -9.83 -8.79
N LEU A 151 -20.77 -11.07 -9.27
CA LEU A 151 -20.99 -11.36 -10.70
C LEU A 151 -22.35 -10.85 -11.21
N ALA A 152 -23.35 -10.71 -10.33
CA ALA A 152 -24.66 -10.16 -10.66
C ALA A 152 -24.68 -8.62 -10.77
N GLU A 153 -23.62 -7.93 -10.30
CA GLU A 153 -23.52 -6.48 -10.46
C GLU A 153 -23.43 -6.06 -11.94
N GLU A 154 -24.00 -4.91 -12.25
CA GLU A 154 -23.81 -4.30 -13.57
C GLU A 154 -22.33 -3.94 -13.79
N THR A 155 -21.87 -4.10 -15.02
CA THR A 155 -20.54 -3.68 -15.43
C THR A 155 -20.41 -2.16 -15.33
N TYR A 156 -19.42 -1.69 -14.57
CA TYR A 156 -19.13 -0.27 -14.42
C TYR A 156 -18.30 0.25 -15.58
N LEU A 157 -17.19 -0.41 -15.88
CA LEU A 157 -16.33 -0.17 -17.05
C LEU A 157 -15.74 -1.52 -17.49
N SER A 158 -16.26 -2.08 -18.58
CA SER A 158 -15.95 -3.45 -18.99
C SER A 158 -14.44 -3.74 -19.03
N PRO A 159 -13.97 -4.83 -18.37
CA PRO A 159 -14.76 -5.89 -17.74
C PRO A 159 -15.03 -5.65 -16.24
N LEU A 160 -14.64 -4.51 -15.67
CA LEU A 160 -14.71 -4.23 -14.24
C LEU A 160 -16.15 -3.90 -13.78
N ARG A 161 -16.53 -4.44 -12.65
CA ARG A 161 -17.68 -4.03 -11.85
C ARG A 161 -17.25 -2.97 -10.84
N ARG A 162 -18.20 -2.29 -10.22
CA ARG A 162 -17.88 -1.26 -9.22
C ARG A 162 -17.14 -1.85 -8.02
N SER A 163 -17.49 -3.05 -7.61
CA SER A 163 -16.83 -3.77 -6.52
C SER A 163 -15.41 -4.24 -6.83
N ASP A 164 -15.02 -4.33 -8.12
CA ASP A 164 -13.66 -4.61 -8.54
C ASP A 164 -12.69 -3.44 -8.30
N CYS A 165 -13.23 -2.24 -8.03
CA CYS A 165 -12.48 -1.01 -7.81
C CYS A 165 -12.42 -0.68 -6.32
N CYS A 166 -11.28 -0.22 -5.84
CA CYS A 166 -11.17 0.29 -4.47
C CYS A 166 -12.03 1.54 -4.27
N PRO A 167 -12.58 1.77 -3.06
CA PRO A 167 -13.22 3.03 -2.73
C PRO A 167 -12.19 4.16 -2.61
N VAL A 168 -12.65 5.39 -2.65
CA VAL A 168 -11.89 6.56 -2.22
C VAL A 168 -12.21 6.78 -0.74
N SER A 169 -11.18 6.73 0.10
CA SER A 169 -11.32 6.91 1.56
C SER A 169 -10.38 8.00 2.04
N ASP A 170 -10.83 8.77 3.01
CA ASP A 170 -9.99 9.73 3.71
C ASP A 170 -9.45 9.12 5.00
N GLY A 171 -8.23 9.47 5.37
CA GLY A 171 -7.62 8.98 6.59
C GLY A 171 -6.13 9.19 6.66
N ALA A 172 -5.56 8.68 7.74
CA ALA A 172 -4.13 8.76 8.00
C ALA A 172 -3.61 7.46 8.60
N SER A 173 -2.31 7.24 8.45
CA SER A 173 -1.58 6.19 9.15
C SER A 173 -0.26 6.74 9.68
N ALA A 174 0.20 6.21 10.80
CA ALA A 174 1.47 6.58 11.39
C ALA A 174 2.15 5.37 12.01
N ALA A 175 3.48 5.38 11.99
CA ALA A 175 4.31 4.36 12.60
C ALA A 175 5.57 5.00 13.21
N ILE A 176 6.07 4.38 14.27
CA ILE A 176 7.38 4.69 14.81
C ILE A 176 8.32 3.56 14.42
N ILE A 177 9.45 3.93 13.82
CA ILE A 177 10.54 3.02 13.52
C ILE A 177 11.78 3.44 14.32
N CYS A 178 12.58 2.46 14.71
CA CYS A 178 13.81 2.72 15.46
C CYS A 178 14.80 1.57 15.29
N THR A 179 16.01 1.75 15.83
CA THR A 179 16.95 0.63 16.00
C THR A 179 16.36 -0.41 16.95
N VAL A 180 16.80 -1.67 16.83
CA VAL A 180 16.38 -2.76 17.73
C VAL A 180 16.79 -2.45 19.18
N GLU A 181 17.95 -1.84 19.38
CA GLU A 181 18.45 -1.40 20.68
C GLU A 181 17.48 -0.41 21.34
N LYS A 182 17.00 0.56 20.55
CA LYS A 182 16.06 1.57 21.03
C LYS A 182 14.69 0.97 21.38
N ALA A 183 14.20 0.00 20.58
CA ALA A 183 12.97 -0.71 20.87
C ALA A 183 13.07 -1.49 22.20
N LYS A 184 14.19 -2.16 22.44
CA LYS A 184 14.49 -2.85 23.69
C LYS A 184 14.58 -1.89 24.88
N GLU A 185 15.22 -0.72 24.69
CA GLU A 185 15.30 0.33 25.72
C GLU A 185 13.90 0.83 26.11
N TRP A 186 13.00 0.99 25.15
CA TRP A 186 11.62 1.43 25.41
C TRP A 186 10.75 0.34 26.03
N GLY A 187 11.16 -0.93 25.94
CA GLY A 187 10.41 -2.05 26.52
C GLY A 187 9.03 -2.26 25.88
N VAL A 188 8.88 -1.97 24.59
CA VAL A 188 7.63 -2.13 23.86
C VAL A 188 7.69 -3.32 22.91
N PRO A 189 6.56 -3.99 22.63
CA PRO A 189 6.52 -5.00 21.57
C PRO A 189 6.91 -4.40 20.21
N TYR A 190 7.69 -5.14 19.42
CA TYR A 190 8.16 -4.68 18.13
C TYR A 190 8.23 -5.82 17.12
N ALA A 191 8.15 -5.46 15.83
CA ALA A 191 8.50 -6.32 14.72
C ALA A 191 9.76 -5.78 14.05
N VAL A 192 10.56 -6.66 13.48
CA VAL A 192 11.77 -6.30 12.76
C VAL A 192 11.44 -6.14 11.27
N ILE A 193 11.80 -5.01 10.68
CA ILE A 193 11.83 -4.87 9.24
C ILE A 193 13.13 -5.52 8.77
N SER A 194 13.06 -6.79 8.36
CA SER A 194 14.22 -7.54 7.88
C SER A 194 14.66 -7.10 6.49
N GLY A 195 13.74 -6.57 5.69
CA GLY A 195 14.06 -5.99 4.39
C GLY A 195 12.98 -5.06 3.85
N ILE A 196 13.42 -4.15 3.01
CA ILE A 196 12.56 -3.24 2.25
C ILE A 196 13.29 -2.77 1.00
N ASP A 197 12.62 -2.81 -0.13
CA ASP A 197 13.14 -2.20 -1.37
C ASP A 197 11.98 -1.87 -2.32
N HIS A 198 12.27 -1.05 -3.33
CA HIS A 198 11.28 -0.66 -4.33
C HIS A 198 11.89 -0.60 -5.74
N ILE A 199 11.07 -0.86 -6.74
CA ILE A 199 11.43 -0.84 -8.15
C ILE A 199 10.32 -0.16 -8.95
N ILE A 200 10.71 0.69 -9.89
CA ILE A 200 9.81 1.33 -10.86
C ILE A 200 10.04 0.75 -12.27
N GLU A 201 8.95 0.58 -13.01
CA GLU A 201 8.96 0.23 -14.42
C GLU A 201 8.64 1.44 -15.30
N SER A 202 8.71 1.28 -16.64
CA SER A 202 8.32 2.34 -17.57
C SER A 202 6.94 2.90 -17.26
N HIS A 203 6.79 4.22 -17.26
CA HIS A 203 5.48 4.83 -17.06
C HIS A 203 4.54 4.65 -18.26
N ASN A 204 5.07 4.32 -19.43
CA ASN A 204 4.26 4.00 -20.61
C ASN A 204 3.78 2.54 -20.53
N PRO A 205 2.46 2.29 -20.35
CA PRO A 205 1.90 0.94 -20.26
C PRO A 205 2.23 0.06 -21.47
N GLY A 206 2.36 0.64 -22.68
CA GLY A 206 2.70 -0.10 -23.89
C GLY A 206 4.14 -0.65 -23.93
N MET A 207 4.97 -0.28 -22.97
CA MET A 207 6.36 -0.76 -22.84
C MET A 207 6.51 -1.86 -21.77
N ARG A 208 5.42 -2.31 -21.18
CA ARG A 208 5.40 -3.31 -20.11
C ARG A 208 4.47 -4.47 -20.43
N ASP A 209 4.74 -5.63 -19.88
CA ASP A 209 3.74 -6.70 -19.76
C ASP A 209 2.78 -6.36 -18.61
N LEU A 210 1.57 -5.94 -18.97
CA LEU A 210 0.56 -5.54 -17.97
C LEU A 210 -0.07 -6.75 -17.25
N THR A 211 0.21 -7.99 -17.69
CA THR A 211 -0.29 -9.21 -17.03
C THR A 211 0.63 -9.74 -15.94
N ASP A 212 1.80 -9.09 -15.77
CA ASP A 212 2.82 -9.43 -14.78
C ASP A 212 3.26 -8.17 -14.02
N SER A 213 3.99 -8.34 -12.93
CA SER A 213 4.63 -7.26 -12.17
C SER A 213 6.08 -7.60 -11.87
N VAL A 214 6.94 -7.30 -12.84
CA VAL A 214 8.39 -7.53 -12.73
C VAL A 214 8.99 -6.68 -11.62
N SER A 215 8.49 -5.45 -11.45
CA SER A 215 8.94 -4.54 -10.38
C SER A 215 8.61 -5.09 -8.99
N THR A 216 7.44 -5.67 -8.77
CA THR A 216 7.09 -6.32 -7.50
C THR A 216 8.01 -7.48 -7.19
N ARG A 217 8.25 -8.36 -8.17
CA ARG A 217 9.16 -9.51 -8.00
C ARG A 217 10.57 -9.07 -7.64
N LYS A 218 11.11 -8.09 -8.36
CA LYS A 218 12.44 -7.54 -8.09
C LYS A 218 12.55 -6.79 -6.77
N ALA A 219 11.50 -6.06 -6.39
CA ALA A 219 11.45 -5.40 -5.09
C ALA A 219 11.45 -6.44 -3.95
N ALA A 220 10.67 -7.52 -4.07
CA ALA A 220 10.64 -8.61 -3.10
C ALA A 220 11.99 -9.34 -2.99
N GLU A 221 12.64 -9.64 -4.14
CA GLU A 221 13.98 -10.23 -4.18
C GLU A 221 15.00 -9.34 -3.45
N ARG A 222 15.03 -8.04 -3.74
CA ARG A 222 15.94 -7.08 -3.11
C ARG A 222 15.62 -6.83 -1.63
N ALA A 223 14.35 -6.88 -1.25
CA ALA A 223 13.93 -6.86 0.14
C ALA A 223 14.29 -8.16 0.89
N GLY A 224 14.89 -9.13 0.23
CA GLY A 224 15.31 -10.38 0.87
C GLY A 224 14.14 -11.28 1.28
N MET A 225 12.99 -11.19 0.57
CA MET A 225 11.84 -12.05 0.85
C MET A 225 12.23 -13.54 0.77
N GLY A 226 13.07 -13.94 -0.24
CA GLY A 226 13.54 -15.31 -0.43
C GLY A 226 12.40 -16.33 -0.55
N ASP A 227 12.73 -17.60 -0.40
CA ASP A 227 11.80 -18.73 -0.47
C ASP A 227 11.21 -19.09 0.93
N GLY A 228 11.45 -18.25 1.94
CA GLY A 228 10.94 -18.49 3.29
C GLY A 228 9.42 -18.36 3.37
N LYS A 229 8.81 -19.13 4.27
CA LYS A 229 7.36 -19.05 4.48
C LYS A 229 6.93 -17.65 4.79
N VAL A 230 5.84 -17.21 4.15
CA VAL A 230 5.14 -15.95 4.42
C VAL A 230 3.78 -16.31 5.00
N ASP A 231 3.54 -15.98 6.28
CA ASP A 231 2.29 -16.31 6.95
C ASP A 231 1.15 -15.37 6.51
N VAL A 232 1.48 -14.08 6.31
CA VAL A 232 0.52 -13.04 5.93
C VAL A 232 1.11 -12.09 4.89
N ALA A 233 0.28 -11.69 3.94
CA ALA A 233 0.60 -10.69 2.93
C ALA A 233 -0.50 -9.62 2.85
N GLU A 234 -0.15 -8.37 3.11
CA GLU A 234 -1.03 -7.22 2.91
C GLU A 234 -0.63 -6.49 1.63
N LEU A 235 -1.45 -6.63 0.60
CA LEU A 235 -1.17 -6.17 -0.75
C LEU A 235 -1.98 -4.91 -1.07
N TYR A 236 -1.31 -3.89 -1.57
CA TYR A 236 -1.97 -2.70 -2.11
C TYR A 236 -2.38 -2.98 -3.56
N ALA A 237 -3.55 -3.56 -3.74
CA ALA A 237 -4.16 -3.87 -5.03
C ALA A 237 -5.42 -3.03 -5.22
N PRO A 238 -5.35 -1.88 -5.90
CA PRO A 238 -6.51 -0.99 -6.13
C PRO A 238 -7.66 -1.64 -6.90
N PHE A 239 -7.38 -2.71 -7.65
CA PHE A 239 -8.35 -3.45 -8.43
C PHE A 239 -8.22 -4.95 -8.20
N SER A 240 -9.33 -5.68 -8.26
CA SER A 240 -9.39 -7.12 -7.93
C SER A 240 -8.41 -7.98 -8.72
N HIS A 241 -8.29 -7.79 -10.03
CA HIS A 241 -7.33 -8.51 -10.88
C HIS A 241 -5.87 -8.23 -10.52
N GLN A 242 -5.57 -7.05 -9.98
CA GLN A 242 -4.20 -6.69 -9.58
C GLN A 242 -3.72 -7.49 -8.37
N GLU A 243 -4.62 -7.88 -7.46
CA GLU A 243 -4.25 -8.78 -6.37
C GLU A 243 -3.77 -10.13 -6.89
N ILE A 244 -4.41 -10.65 -7.94
CA ILE A 244 -4.00 -11.90 -8.58
C ILE A 244 -2.61 -11.77 -9.24
N ILE A 245 -2.33 -10.62 -9.90
CA ILE A 245 -1.02 -10.33 -10.46
C ILE A 245 0.04 -10.32 -9.34
N LEU A 246 -0.21 -9.60 -8.25
CA LEU A 246 0.71 -9.46 -7.13
C LEU A 246 0.96 -10.78 -6.42
N THR A 247 -0.09 -11.56 -6.17
CA THR A 247 0.02 -12.90 -5.56
C THR A 247 0.93 -13.81 -6.39
N ARG A 248 0.77 -13.81 -7.73
CA ARG A 248 1.66 -14.54 -8.64
C ARG A 248 3.08 -14.00 -8.64
N ALA A 249 3.24 -12.68 -8.74
CA ALA A 249 4.57 -12.06 -8.80
C ALA A 249 5.40 -12.32 -7.53
N LEU A 250 4.73 -12.42 -6.38
CA LEU A 250 5.34 -12.71 -5.09
C LEU A 250 5.45 -14.22 -4.79
N GLY A 251 4.91 -15.07 -5.65
CA GLY A 251 4.94 -16.53 -5.45
C GLY A 251 4.21 -16.99 -4.18
N LEU A 252 3.14 -16.29 -3.78
CA LEU A 252 2.38 -16.64 -2.58
C LEU A 252 1.54 -17.89 -2.82
N GLY A 253 1.63 -18.84 -1.90
CA GLY A 253 0.87 -20.08 -1.93
C GLY A 253 -0.42 -20.00 -1.11
N ASP A 254 -1.18 -21.09 -1.10
CA ASP A 254 -2.48 -21.23 -0.41
C ASP A 254 -2.34 -21.13 1.12
N ASP A 255 -1.14 -21.31 1.66
CA ASP A 255 -0.82 -21.21 3.08
C ASP A 255 -0.55 -19.77 3.55
N THR A 256 -0.51 -18.81 2.63
CA THR A 256 -0.36 -17.39 2.94
C THR A 256 -1.74 -16.73 3.07
N SER A 257 -1.99 -16.09 4.20
CA SER A 257 -3.20 -15.26 4.38
C SER A 257 -3.06 -13.94 3.63
N VAL A 258 -3.77 -13.76 2.52
CA VAL A 258 -3.71 -12.56 1.69
C VAL A 258 -4.81 -11.57 2.09
N ASN A 259 -4.42 -10.32 2.37
CA ASN A 259 -5.28 -9.21 2.74
C ASN A 259 -6.31 -9.58 3.85
N PRO A 260 -5.87 -10.13 4.99
CA PRO A 260 -6.81 -10.44 6.08
C PRO A 260 -7.45 -9.20 6.71
N SER A 261 -6.93 -8.00 6.46
CA SER A 261 -7.56 -6.73 6.84
C SER A 261 -8.72 -6.31 5.92
N GLY A 262 -8.91 -7.01 4.79
CA GLY A 262 -9.77 -6.63 3.67
C GLY A 262 -9.01 -5.90 2.54
N GLY A 263 -7.75 -5.49 2.79
CA GLY A 263 -6.94 -4.79 1.80
C GLY A 263 -7.52 -3.43 1.39
N VAL A 264 -6.99 -2.85 0.33
CA VAL A 264 -7.45 -1.54 -0.16
C VAL A 264 -8.80 -1.60 -0.89
N LEU A 265 -9.27 -2.77 -1.31
CA LEU A 265 -10.64 -2.94 -1.82
C LEU A 265 -11.68 -2.68 -0.72
N ALA A 266 -11.30 -2.79 0.55
CA ALA A 266 -12.16 -2.48 1.69
C ALA A 266 -12.04 -1.03 2.17
N GLY A 267 -10.93 -0.33 1.85
CA GLY A 267 -10.70 1.08 2.21
C GLY A 267 -9.36 1.56 1.67
N ASN A 268 -9.34 2.60 0.86
CA ASN A 268 -8.14 3.12 0.21
C ASN A 268 -7.87 4.56 0.64
N LEU A 269 -6.90 4.73 1.53
CA LEU A 269 -6.47 6.02 2.10
C LEU A 269 -5.46 6.75 1.21
N MET A 270 -5.33 6.36 -0.05
CA MET A 270 -4.36 6.91 -1.01
C MET A 270 -2.94 6.91 -0.44
N MET A 271 -2.35 8.06 -0.13
CA MET A 271 -0.97 8.23 0.32
C MET A 271 -0.66 7.67 1.73
N ALA A 272 -1.66 7.17 2.43
CA ALA A 272 -1.51 6.49 3.72
C ALA A 272 -1.74 4.97 3.64
N SER A 273 -2.16 4.46 2.49
CA SER A 273 -2.57 3.05 2.35
C SER A 273 -1.40 2.09 2.44
N GLY A 274 -0.24 2.42 1.88
CA GLY A 274 0.93 1.57 1.93
C GLY A 274 1.47 1.41 3.35
N LEU A 275 1.60 2.52 4.08
CA LEU A 275 2.00 2.47 5.48
C LEU A 275 0.97 1.70 6.32
N SER A 276 -0.33 1.83 6.02
CA SER A 276 -1.39 1.05 6.66
C SER A 276 -1.22 -0.45 6.42
N ARG A 277 -0.83 -0.89 5.21
CA ARG A 277 -0.53 -2.31 4.93
C ARG A 277 0.63 -2.82 5.79
N ILE A 278 1.67 -2.02 5.96
CA ILE A 278 2.80 -2.34 6.84
C ILE A 278 2.31 -2.45 8.30
N GLY A 279 1.47 -1.52 8.74
CA GLY A 279 0.88 -1.53 10.07
C GLY A 279 0.00 -2.76 10.35
N GLU A 280 -0.77 -3.24 9.37
CA GLU A 280 -1.59 -4.45 9.50
C GLU A 280 -0.74 -5.72 9.70
N VAL A 281 0.36 -5.84 8.96
CA VAL A 281 1.32 -6.95 9.17
C VAL A 281 1.99 -6.83 10.54
N PHE A 282 2.44 -5.63 10.90
CA PHE A 282 3.04 -5.35 12.22
C PHE A 282 2.12 -5.77 13.37
N ASN A 283 0.86 -5.35 13.33
CA ASN A 283 -0.11 -5.62 14.39
C ASN A 283 -0.32 -7.12 14.60
N ARG A 284 -0.37 -7.92 13.53
CA ARG A 284 -0.52 -9.38 13.61
C ARG A 284 0.72 -10.06 14.18
N ILE A 285 1.91 -9.58 13.83
CA ILE A 285 3.17 -10.09 14.39
C ILE A 285 3.22 -9.80 15.89
N VAL A 286 2.93 -8.57 16.31
CA VAL A 286 2.96 -8.17 17.72
C VAL A 286 1.87 -8.86 18.53
N ALA A 287 0.70 -9.13 17.93
CA ALA A 287 -0.35 -9.95 18.55
C ALA A 287 0.02 -11.44 18.68
N GLY A 288 1.12 -11.87 18.05
CA GLY A 288 1.55 -13.27 18.05
C GLY A 288 0.74 -14.18 17.14
N GLU A 289 -0.01 -13.61 16.19
CA GLU A 289 -0.81 -14.36 15.23
C GLU A 289 0.07 -15.00 14.13
N VAL A 290 1.17 -14.32 13.76
CA VAL A 290 2.08 -14.72 12.69
C VAL A 290 3.53 -14.41 13.09
N GLU A 291 4.47 -15.13 12.50
CA GLU A 291 5.91 -14.93 12.75
C GLU A 291 6.57 -14.07 11.66
N ARG A 292 6.07 -14.16 10.41
CA ARG A 292 6.64 -13.46 9.26
C ARG A 292 5.56 -13.03 8.28
N GLY A 293 5.65 -11.79 7.82
CA GLY A 293 4.72 -11.25 6.84
C GLY A 293 5.37 -10.27 5.88
N ILE A 294 4.66 -9.98 4.80
CA ILE A 294 5.03 -8.97 3.82
C ILE A 294 3.94 -7.92 3.67
N ALA A 295 4.36 -6.70 3.41
CA ALA A 295 3.49 -5.63 2.98
C ALA A 295 3.96 -5.11 1.62
N HIS A 296 3.01 -4.92 0.71
CA HIS A 296 3.26 -4.39 -0.62
C HIS A 296 2.57 -3.05 -0.79
N THR A 297 3.24 -2.11 -1.44
CA THR A 297 2.71 -0.79 -1.78
C THR A 297 2.95 -0.52 -3.26
N THR A 298 1.95 0.09 -3.93
CA THR A 298 2.07 0.48 -5.33
C THR A 298 1.81 1.98 -5.53
N SER A 299 2.43 2.53 -6.58
CA SER A 299 2.17 3.88 -7.10
C SER A 299 2.20 3.85 -8.63
N GLY A 300 1.46 4.76 -9.24
CA GLY A 300 1.31 4.81 -10.70
C GLY A 300 0.37 3.74 -11.27
N PRO A 301 -0.09 3.94 -12.52
CA PRO A 301 -1.10 3.09 -13.14
C PRO A 301 -0.58 1.67 -13.42
N CYS A 302 -1.46 0.68 -13.29
CA CYS A 302 -1.17 -0.73 -13.60
C CYS A 302 0.07 -1.27 -12.89
N LEU A 303 0.21 -1.00 -11.57
CA LEU A 303 1.32 -1.50 -10.75
C LEU A 303 2.70 -1.08 -11.28
N GLN A 304 2.85 0.20 -11.60
CA GLN A 304 4.08 0.72 -12.21
C GLN A 304 5.27 0.75 -11.26
N HIS A 305 5.07 1.21 -10.04
CA HIS A 305 6.12 1.38 -9.03
C HIS A 305 5.72 0.62 -7.77
N ASN A 306 6.52 -0.32 -7.36
CA ASN A 306 6.16 -1.24 -6.28
C ASN A 306 7.25 -1.27 -5.21
N LEU A 307 6.82 -1.25 -3.96
CA LEU A 307 7.63 -1.36 -2.76
C LEU A 307 7.18 -2.61 -2.01
N VAL A 308 8.15 -3.40 -1.54
CA VAL A 308 7.91 -4.58 -0.69
C VAL A 308 8.67 -4.43 0.61
N THR A 309 7.97 -4.64 1.72
CA THR A 309 8.53 -4.66 3.07
C THR A 309 8.37 -6.06 3.65
N VAL A 310 9.43 -6.63 4.19
CA VAL A 310 9.43 -7.91 4.89
C VAL A 310 9.53 -7.62 6.39
N LEU A 311 8.58 -8.15 7.16
CA LEU A 311 8.51 -8.01 8.60
C LEU A 311 8.59 -9.38 9.26
N GLU A 312 9.33 -9.45 10.36
CA GLU A 312 9.52 -10.64 11.16
C GLU A 312 9.33 -10.33 12.64
N LYS A 313 8.98 -11.36 13.40
CA LYS A 313 8.85 -11.24 14.85
C LYS A 313 10.18 -10.83 15.46
N GLY A 314 10.15 -9.81 16.30
CA GLY A 314 11.28 -9.44 17.13
C GLY A 314 11.56 -10.49 18.21
N GLU A 315 12.81 -10.56 18.64
CA GLU A 315 13.15 -11.36 19.85
C GLU A 315 12.37 -10.80 21.04
N ALA A 316 11.85 -11.70 21.88
CA ALA A 316 11.20 -11.29 23.13
C ALA A 316 12.17 -10.43 23.97
N ALA A 317 11.69 -9.28 24.42
CA ALA A 317 12.45 -8.38 25.28
C ALA A 317 12.71 -9.00 26.66
#